data_e0e2dedd4354aedc1b05f1a7d95a752f
#
_entry.id   e0e2dedd4354aedc1b05f1a7d95a752f
#
_cell.length_a   1.000
_cell.length_b   1.000
_cell.length_c   1.000
_cell.angle_alpha   90.00
_cell.angle_beta   90.00
_cell.angle_gamma   90.00
#
_symmetry.space_group_name_H-M   'P 1'
#
loop_
_entity.id
_entity.type
_entity.pdbx_description
1 polymer ?
#
loop_
_entity_poly.entity_id
_entity_poly.type
_entity_poly.pdbx_seq_one_letter_code
_entity_poly.pdbx_strand_id
1 'polypeptide(L)'
;VVTINDGSPGERSMSVACMHCTDAPCVAVCPVDCFYYTDDGVVLHDKDICIGCGYCFYACPFGAPQFPQEGVFGQRGRMDKCTFCAGGPEEDNSPEERAKYGSNRLAEGKLPLCAEMCATRALLAGDGDVVSDIFRERVTWRGASGLSRGWGWGKAYGKPGQRRGRAVEGKATGGD
;
A
#
# COMPACT_ATOMS: atom_id res chain seq x y z
N VAL A 1 0.64 9.06 7.54
CA VAL A 1 -0.72 9.49 7.94
C VAL A 1 -0.98 10.84 7.34
N VAL A 2 -2.13 10.99 6.68
CA VAL A 2 -2.59 12.28 6.16
C VAL A 2 -3.74 12.75 7.05
N THR A 3 -3.65 13.99 7.54
CA THR A 3 -4.70 14.61 8.35
C THR A 3 -5.42 15.66 7.50
N ILE A 4 -6.73 15.56 7.45
CA ILE A 4 -7.61 16.50 6.74
C ILE A 4 -8.27 17.37 7.80
N ASN A 5 -8.35 18.69 7.55
CA ASN A 5 -8.89 19.69 8.47
C ASN A 5 -8.17 19.71 9.82
N ASP A 6 -6.85 19.60 9.81
CA ASP A 6 -6.00 19.62 11.00
C ASP A 6 -6.36 20.82 11.91
N GLY A 7 -6.56 20.56 13.20
CA GLY A 7 -6.94 21.56 14.19
C GLY A 7 -8.33 22.16 14.05
N SER A 8 -9.20 21.62 13.18
CA SER A 8 -10.54 22.17 12.92
C SER A 8 -11.65 21.15 13.23
N PRO A 9 -12.89 21.60 13.49
CA PRO A 9 -14.00 20.67 13.61
C PRO A 9 -14.16 19.81 12.35
N GLY A 10 -14.16 18.49 12.54
CA GLY A 10 -14.21 17.55 11.44
C GLY A 10 -12.84 17.03 10.99
N GLU A 11 -11.81 17.23 11.79
CA GLU A 11 -10.50 16.62 11.60
C GLU A 11 -10.61 15.10 11.41
N ARG A 12 -9.91 14.59 10.42
CA ARG A 12 -9.82 13.17 10.12
C ARG A 12 -8.42 12.81 9.70
N SER A 13 -7.89 11.78 10.31
CA SER A 13 -6.61 11.18 9.90
C SER A 13 -6.85 9.87 9.17
N MET A 14 -6.09 9.66 8.10
CA MET A 14 -6.10 8.42 7.34
C MET A 14 -4.69 7.89 7.14
N SER A 15 -4.54 6.59 7.17
CA SER A 15 -3.30 5.94 6.79
C SER A 15 -3.21 5.87 5.26
N VAL A 16 -2.12 6.42 4.71
CA VAL A 16 -1.82 6.33 3.28
C VAL A 16 -0.50 5.58 3.14
N ALA A 17 -0.55 4.40 2.55
CA ALA A 17 0.61 3.59 2.23
C ALA A 17 0.99 3.74 0.75
N CYS A 18 2.07 3.09 0.32
CA CYS A 18 2.41 2.97 -1.09
C CYS A 18 1.27 2.26 -1.84
N MET A 19 0.89 2.79 -3.00
CA MET A 19 -0.18 2.22 -3.84
C MET A 19 0.32 1.16 -4.80
N HIS A 20 1.63 0.92 -4.88
CA HIS A 20 2.27 0.00 -5.83
C HIS A 20 1.69 0.17 -7.25
N CYS A 21 1.77 1.42 -7.73
CA CYS A 21 1.16 1.86 -9.00
C CYS A 21 1.63 1.01 -10.16
N THR A 22 0.71 0.68 -11.08
CA THR A 22 1.04 -0.03 -12.33
C THR A 22 1.97 0.80 -13.24
N ASP A 23 1.74 2.12 -13.28
CA ASP A 23 2.62 3.09 -13.92
C ASP A 23 3.17 4.02 -12.83
N ALA A 24 4.29 3.62 -12.23
CA ALA A 24 4.82 4.23 -11.03
C ALA A 24 5.76 5.41 -11.37
N PRO A 25 5.37 6.68 -11.07
CA PRO A 25 6.22 7.84 -11.35
C PRO A 25 7.56 7.77 -10.62
N CYS A 26 7.61 7.16 -9.43
CA CYS A 26 8.85 6.98 -8.68
C CYS A 26 9.87 6.08 -9.39
N VAL A 27 9.41 5.09 -10.14
CA VAL A 27 10.26 4.25 -10.99
C VAL A 27 10.81 5.07 -12.13
N ALA A 28 9.94 5.79 -12.85
CA ALA A 28 10.30 6.55 -14.05
C ALA A 28 11.34 7.66 -13.80
N VAL A 29 11.39 8.22 -12.58
CA VAL A 29 12.33 9.32 -12.26
C VAL A 29 13.61 8.88 -11.58
N CYS A 30 13.78 7.58 -11.33
CA CYS A 30 14.96 7.08 -10.62
C CYS A 30 16.20 7.09 -11.54
N PRO A 31 17.26 7.87 -11.23
CA PRO A 31 18.42 7.98 -12.11
C PRO A 31 19.36 6.77 -12.05
N VAL A 32 19.14 5.88 -11.07
CA VAL A 32 19.97 4.68 -10.85
C VAL A 32 19.16 3.38 -10.96
N ASP A 33 17.92 3.45 -11.41
CA ASP A 33 17.03 2.30 -11.62
C ASP A 33 16.95 1.36 -10.41
N CYS A 34 16.91 1.94 -9.19
CA CYS A 34 16.82 1.13 -7.98
C CYS A 34 15.45 0.49 -7.75
N PHE A 35 14.44 0.84 -8.53
CA PHE A 35 13.10 0.25 -8.42
C PHE A 35 12.89 -0.85 -9.47
N TYR A 36 12.09 -1.83 -9.10
CA TYR A 36 11.67 -2.90 -10.00
C TYR A 36 10.25 -3.36 -9.65
N TYR A 37 9.62 -4.06 -10.59
CA TYR A 37 8.32 -4.69 -10.40
C TYR A 37 8.51 -6.19 -10.17
N THR A 38 7.76 -6.74 -9.23
CA THR A 38 7.62 -8.19 -9.11
C THR A 38 6.60 -8.71 -10.13
N ASP A 39 6.57 -10.02 -10.35
CA ASP A 39 5.58 -10.66 -11.24
C ASP A 39 4.13 -10.39 -10.79
N ASP A 40 3.92 -10.20 -9.49
CA ASP A 40 2.63 -9.84 -8.90
C ASP A 40 2.30 -8.34 -9.00
N GLY A 41 3.17 -7.55 -9.64
CA GLY A 41 2.98 -6.11 -9.84
C GLY A 41 3.31 -5.26 -8.60
N VAL A 42 4.00 -5.80 -7.60
CA VAL A 42 4.47 -5.03 -6.45
C VAL A 42 5.70 -4.21 -6.87
N VAL A 43 5.70 -2.92 -6.59
CA VAL A 43 6.86 -2.06 -6.82
C VAL A 43 7.81 -2.19 -5.63
N LEU A 44 8.97 -2.79 -5.86
CA LEU A 44 10.03 -2.91 -4.86
C LEU A 44 11.21 -1.98 -5.16
N HIS A 45 12.21 -1.97 -4.32
CA HIS A 45 13.40 -1.15 -4.49
C HIS A 45 14.61 -1.84 -3.85
N ASP A 46 15.76 -1.61 -4.46
CA ASP A 46 17.04 -2.04 -3.95
C ASP A 46 17.69 -0.89 -3.17
N LYS A 47 17.85 -1.09 -1.85
CA LYS A 47 18.49 -0.10 -0.96
C LYS A 47 19.97 0.08 -1.25
N ASP A 48 20.65 -0.92 -1.81
CA ASP A 48 22.09 -0.84 -2.07
C ASP A 48 22.42 0.02 -3.29
N ILE A 49 21.51 0.04 -4.28
CA ILE A 49 21.64 0.89 -5.48
C ILE A 49 21.21 2.34 -5.17
N CYS A 50 20.34 2.56 -4.20
CA CYS A 50 19.77 3.87 -3.92
C CYS A 50 20.82 4.88 -3.47
N ILE A 51 20.92 6.02 -4.16
CA ILE A 51 21.83 7.14 -3.85
C ILE A 51 21.20 8.25 -3.00
N GLY A 52 19.95 8.11 -2.56
CA GLY A 52 19.28 9.09 -1.71
C GLY A 52 18.94 10.42 -2.38
N CYS A 53 18.83 10.50 -3.71
CA CYS A 53 18.62 11.75 -4.44
C CYS A 53 17.27 12.44 -4.17
N GLY A 54 16.23 11.69 -3.81
CA GLY A 54 14.91 12.21 -3.43
C GLY A 54 13.93 12.46 -4.58
N TYR A 55 14.28 12.21 -5.85
CA TYR A 55 13.37 12.44 -6.98
C TYR A 55 12.07 11.65 -6.86
N CYS A 56 12.14 10.41 -6.38
CA CYS A 56 10.97 9.57 -6.14
C CYS A 56 10.00 10.15 -5.11
N PHE A 57 10.50 10.88 -4.10
CA PHE A 57 9.66 11.58 -3.13
C PHE A 57 8.83 12.67 -3.79
N TYR A 58 9.47 13.51 -4.62
CA TYR A 58 8.77 14.60 -5.32
C TYR A 58 7.84 14.10 -6.42
N ALA A 59 8.16 12.98 -7.05
CA ALA A 59 7.33 12.40 -8.11
C ALA A 59 6.09 11.67 -7.57
N CYS A 60 6.12 11.19 -6.32
CA CYS A 60 5.03 10.41 -5.75
C CYS A 60 3.89 11.33 -5.27
N PRO A 61 2.68 11.24 -5.87
CA PRO A 61 1.55 12.07 -5.43
C PRO A 61 1.04 11.71 -4.03
N PHE A 62 1.44 10.56 -3.50
CA PHE A 62 1.02 10.07 -2.17
C PHE A 62 2.09 10.28 -1.09
N GLY A 63 3.28 10.74 -1.46
CA GLY A 63 4.40 10.93 -0.53
C GLY A 63 4.90 9.61 0.10
N ALA A 64 4.76 8.49 -0.60
CA ALA A 64 5.11 7.17 -0.04
C ALA A 64 6.62 6.96 0.18
N PRO A 65 7.52 7.33 -0.76
CA PRO A 65 8.95 7.24 -0.52
C PRO A 65 9.39 8.18 0.60
N GLN A 66 10.13 7.65 1.56
CA GLN A 66 10.66 8.40 2.69
C GLN A 66 12.18 8.23 2.76
N PHE A 67 12.84 9.18 3.39
CA PHE A 67 14.28 9.14 3.58
C PHE A 67 14.56 9.30 5.08
N PRO A 68 14.86 8.19 5.78
CA PRO A 68 15.27 8.27 7.16
C PRO A 68 16.53 9.16 7.25
N GLN A 69 16.54 10.02 8.24
CA GLN A 69 17.70 10.88 8.51
C GLN A 69 18.63 10.14 9.47
N GLU A 70 19.85 9.97 9.05
CA GLU A 70 20.88 9.32 9.84
C GLU A 70 21.91 10.36 10.30
N GLY A 71 22.32 10.24 11.59
CA GLY A 71 23.37 11.07 12.19
C GLY A 71 22.93 12.47 12.62
N VAL A 72 23.85 13.14 13.29
CA VAL A 72 23.63 14.43 14.00
C VAL A 72 23.31 15.59 13.05
N PHE A 73 23.77 15.52 11.81
CA PHE A 73 23.56 16.58 10.80
C PHE A 73 22.48 16.26 9.78
N GLY A 74 21.64 15.23 10.05
CA GLY A 74 20.51 14.92 9.21
C GLY A 74 20.88 14.55 7.78
N GLN A 75 21.95 13.80 7.58
CA GLN A 75 22.26 13.26 6.26
C GLN A 75 21.10 12.43 5.77
N ARG A 76 20.68 12.68 4.53
CA ARG A 76 19.61 11.91 3.92
C ARG A 76 20.07 10.48 3.70
N GLY A 77 19.39 9.54 4.34
CA GLY A 77 19.61 8.12 4.14
C GLY A 77 19.12 7.62 2.79
N ARG A 78 19.23 6.31 2.58
CA ARG A 78 18.64 5.63 1.44
C ARG A 78 17.11 5.65 1.54
N MET A 79 16.44 5.63 0.39
CA MET A 79 15.00 5.67 0.34
C MET A 79 14.39 4.41 0.98
N ASP A 80 13.31 4.60 1.70
CA ASP A 80 12.46 3.54 2.21
C ASP A 80 10.99 3.82 1.88
N LYS A 81 10.23 2.77 1.65
CA LYS A 81 8.79 2.82 1.42
C LYS A 81 8.17 1.47 1.76
N CYS A 82 6.85 1.42 1.81
CA CYS A 82 6.13 0.16 1.92
C CYS A 82 6.58 -0.81 0.81
N THR A 83 7.00 -2.02 1.19
CA THR A 83 7.37 -3.12 0.29
C THR A 83 6.23 -4.11 0.09
N PHE A 84 5.04 -3.83 0.60
CA PHE A 84 3.93 -4.78 0.66
C PHE A 84 4.26 -6.06 1.48
N CYS A 85 5.27 -5.97 2.33
CA CYS A 85 5.88 -7.11 3.03
C CYS A 85 6.37 -8.22 2.09
N ALA A 86 6.85 -7.84 0.90
CA ALA A 86 7.40 -8.72 -0.12
C ALA A 86 8.94 -8.72 -0.15
N GLY A 87 9.57 -8.16 0.89
CA GLY A 87 11.03 -8.15 0.99
C GLY A 87 11.73 -7.22 0.01
N GLY A 88 12.87 -7.63 -0.49
CA GLY A 88 13.77 -6.92 -1.39
C GLY A 88 14.38 -7.85 -2.47
N PRO A 89 15.54 -7.48 -3.04
CA PRO A 89 16.18 -8.27 -4.08
C PRO A 89 17.00 -9.46 -3.55
N GLU A 90 17.18 -9.55 -2.24
CA GLU A 90 17.91 -10.62 -1.58
C GLU A 90 17.10 -11.92 -1.54
N GLU A 91 17.75 -13.03 -1.15
CA GLU A 91 17.08 -14.30 -0.94
C GLU A 91 15.98 -14.17 0.15
N ASP A 92 14.81 -14.73 -0.15
CA ASP A 92 13.62 -14.67 0.69
C ASP A 92 13.90 -15.04 2.16
N ASN A 93 13.55 -14.13 3.05
CA ASN A 93 13.71 -14.30 4.49
C ASN A 93 15.15 -14.56 4.98
N SER A 94 16.15 -14.25 4.14
CA SER A 94 17.56 -14.26 4.57
C SER A 94 17.80 -13.25 5.70
N PRO A 95 18.86 -13.41 6.49
CA PRO A 95 19.23 -12.44 7.51
C PRO A 95 19.47 -11.04 6.93
N GLU A 96 19.99 -10.97 5.70
CA GLU A 96 20.26 -9.72 5.00
C GLU A 96 18.97 -9.02 4.57
N GLU A 97 18.05 -9.74 3.92
CA GLU A 97 16.74 -9.20 3.54
C GLU A 97 15.99 -8.70 4.76
N ARG A 98 15.94 -9.49 5.84
CA ARG A 98 15.26 -9.11 7.08
C ARG A 98 15.84 -7.86 7.72
N ALA A 99 17.14 -7.67 7.65
CA ALA A 99 17.79 -6.47 8.18
C ALA A 99 17.45 -5.22 7.36
N LYS A 100 17.32 -5.35 6.04
CA LYS A 100 17.04 -4.23 5.13
C LYS A 100 15.55 -3.91 4.98
N TYR A 101 14.70 -4.93 4.87
CA TYR A 101 13.29 -4.80 4.45
C TYR A 101 12.29 -5.40 5.44
N GLY A 102 12.75 -6.10 6.48
CA GLY A 102 11.90 -6.84 7.39
C GLY A 102 11.54 -8.22 6.87
N SER A 103 10.51 -8.83 7.46
CA SER A 103 10.07 -10.17 7.05
C SER A 103 9.37 -10.16 5.71
N ASN A 104 9.76 -11.08 4.82
CA ASN A 104 9.06 -11.34 3.57
C ASN A 104 7.87 -12.27 3.85
N ARG A 105 6.72 -11.64 4.11
CA ARG A 105 5.49 -12.35 4.45
C ARG A 105 4.80 -12.95 3.24
N LEU A 106 4.95 -12.32 2.08
CA LEU A 106 4.38 -12.82 0.84
C LEU A 106 5.02 -14.15 0.43
N ALA A 107 6.33 -14.29 0.59
CA ALA A 107 7.02 -15.57 0.38
C ALA A 107 6.53 -16.68 1.33
N GLU A 108 6.02 -16.30 2.50
CA GLU A 108 5.39 -17.23 3.45
C GLU A 108 3.90 -17.50 3.14
N GLY A 109 3.35 -16.94 2.06
CA GLY A 109 1.92 -17.02 1.72
C GLY A 109 0.99 -16.25 2.65
N LYS A 110 1.53 -15.28 3.39
CA LYS A 110 0.80 -14.43 4.35
C LYS A 110 0.48 -13.07 3.76
N LEU A 111 -0.55 -12.43 4.28
CA LEU A 111 -0.87 -11.06 3.92
C LEU A 111 0.13 -10.05 4.52
N PRO A 112 0.23 -8.83 3.94
CA PRO A 112 0.94 -7.75 4.57
C PRO A 112 0.47 -7.52 6.01
N LEU A 113 1.43 -7.31 6.91
CA LEU A 113 1.17 -7.26 8.36
C LEU A 113 0.13 -6.21 8.75
N CYS A 114 0.14 -5.05 8.10
CA CYS A 114 -0.82 -3.97 8.37
C CYS A 114 -2.27 -4.37 8.07
N ALA A 115 -2.51 -5.18 7.05
CA ALA A 115 -3.85 -5.69 6.73
C ALA A 115 -4.27 -6.82 7.67
N GLU A 116 -3.37 -7.74 7.97
CA GLU A 116 -3.63 -8.86 8.87
C GLU A 116 -3.93 -8.40 10.30
N MET A 117 -3.17 -7.44 10.81
CA MET A 117 -3.33 -6.91 12.16
C MET A 117 -4.47 -5.88 12.30
N CYS A 118 -5.12 -5.50 11.21
CA CYS A 118 -6.20 -4.52 11.24
C CYS A 118 -7.48 -5.12 11.85
N ALA A 119 -7.69 -4.91 13.14
CA ALA A 119 -8.84 -5.46 13.88
C ALA A 119 -10.20 -5.06 13.29
N THR A 120 -10.28 -3.86 12.71
CA THR A 120 -11.50 -3.35 12.06
C THR A 120 -11.62 -3.78 10.59
N ARG A 121 -10.60 -4.45 10.04
CA ARG A 121 -10.50 -4.78 8.61
C ARG A 121 -10.71 -3.57 7.69
N ALA A 122 -10.28 -2.40 8.14
CA ALA A 122 -10.33 -1.17 7.34
C ALA A 122 -9.26 -1.15 6.25
N LEU A 123 -8.11 -1.78 6.51
CA LEU A 123 -7.04 -1.98 5.55
C LEU A 123 -7.27 -3.31 4.82
N LEU A 124 -7.19 -3.26 3.50
CA LEU A 124 -7.29 -4.43 2.63
C LEU A 124 -5.97 -4.60 1.89
N ALA A 125 -5.53 -5.83 1.77
CA ALA A 125 -4.41 -6.21 0.93
C ALA A 125 -4.60 -7.66 0.45
N GLY A 126 -3.87 -8.05 -0.59
CA GLY A 126 -3.94 -9.38 -1.19
C GLY A 126 -4.15 -9.32 -2.69
N ASP A 127 -4.77 -10.34 -3.25
CA ASP A 127 -5.11 -10.39 -4.68
C ASP A 127 -5.99 -9.20 -5.08
N GLY A 128 -5.60 -8.53 -6.18
CA GLY A 128 -6.22 -7.28 -6.62
C GLY A 128 -7.70 -7.44 -6.98
N ASP A 129 -8.10 -8.56 -7.60
CA ASP A 129 -9.47 -8.82 -7.96
C ASP A 129 -10.32 -9.02 -6.70
N VAL A 130 -9.81 -9.79 -5.75
CA VAL A 130 -10.50 -10.07 -4.48
C VAL A 130 -10.65 -8.80 -3.65
N VAL A 131 -9.59 -7.99 -3.53
CA VAL A 131 -9.62 -6.70 -2.82
C VAL A 131 -10.59 -5.74 -3.49
N SER A 132 -10.60 -5.68 -4.83
CA SER A 132 -11.51 -4.83 -5.59
C SER A 132 -12.96 -5.22 -5.39
N ASP A 133 -13.27 -6.51 -5.34
CA ASP A 133 -14.64 -6.99 -5.09
C ASP A 133 -15.10 -6.65 -3.68
N ILE A 134 -14.26 -6.84 -2.66
CA ILE A 134 -14.56 -6.44 -1.27
C ILE A 134 -14.78 -4.92 -1.19
N PHE A 135 -13.88 -4.14 -1.81
CA PHE A 135 -14.00 -2.70 -1.81
C PHE A 135 -15.29 -2.23 -2.48
N ARG A 136 -15.63 -2.82 -3.64
CA ARG A 136 -16.85 -2.53 -4.39
C ARG A 136 -18.10 -2.84 -3.57
N GLU A 137 -18.14 -3.99 -2.90
CA GLU A 137 -19.23 -4.35 -2.00
C GLU A 137 -19.39 -3.34 -0.86
N ARG A 138 -18.30 -2.97 -0.20
CA ARG A 138 -18.30 -1.97 0.90
C ARG A 138 -18.77 -0.59 0.43
N VAL A 139 -18.34 -0.15 -0.75
CA VAL A 139 -18.79 1.12 -1.35
C VAL A 139 -20.27 1.08 -1.67
N THR A 140 -20.76 -0.04 -2.21
CA THR A 140 -22.18 -0.24 -2.53
C THR A 140 -23.05 -0.17 -1.27
N TRP A 141 -22.64 -0.82 -0.19
CA TRP A 141 -23.32 -0.75 1.09
C TRP A 141 -23.38 0.67 1.65
N ARG A 142 -22.27 1.39 1.62
CA ARG A 142 -22.19 2.80 2.05
C ARG A 142 -23.02 3.71 1.15
N GLY A 143 -23.01 3.48 -0.16
CA GLY A 143 -23.79 4.22 -1.14
C GLY A 143 -25.30 4.04 -0.95
N ALA A 144 -25.76 2.84 -0.60
CA ALA A 144 -27.17 2.57 -0.34
C ALA A 144 -27.70 3.35 0.89
N SER A 145 -26.89 3.51 1.92
CA SER A 145 -27.23 4.27 3.14
C SER A 145 -26.82 5.75 3.09
N GLY A 146 -25.94 6.13 2.19
CA GLY A 146 -25.27 7.41 2.14
C GLY A 146 -25.53 8.22 0.88
N LEU A 147 -26.54 7.89 0.08
CA LEU A 147 -26.92 8.65 -1.13
C LEU A 147 -27.10 10.15 -0.89
N SER A 148 -27.51 10.53 0.32
CA SER A 148 -27.63 11.91 0.75
C SER A 148 -26.30 12.59 1.09
N ARG A 149 -25.19 11.82 1.16
CA ARG A 149 -23.87 12.31 1.60
C ARG A 149 -22.84 12.46 0.48
N GLY A 150 -23.24 12.38 -0.77
CA GLY A 150 -22.35 12.66 -1.90
C GLY A 150 -21.31 11.59 -2.25
N TRP A 151 -21.40 10.39 -1.70
CA TRP A 151 -20.56 9.26 -2.11
C TRP A 151 -21.12 8.64 -3.40
N GLY A 152 -20.95 9.34 -4.52
CA GLY A 152 -21.57 9.02 -5.81
C GLY A 152 -21.17 7.68 -6.45
N TRP A 153 -20.36 6.89 -5.80
CA TRP A 153 -19.81 5.64 -6.32
C TRP A 153 -20.76 4.44 -6.15
N GLY A 154 -21.69 4.49 -5.20
CA GLY A 154 -22.57 3.38 -4.89
C GLY A 154 -23.46 2.91 -6.05
N LYS A 155 -23.91 3.84 -6.87
CA LYS A 155 -24.73 3.53 -8.06
C LYS A 155 -23.94 2.88 -9.19
N ALA A 156 -22.66 3.19 -9.31
CA ALA A 156 -21.79 2.66 -10.36
C ALA A 156 -21.48 1.16 -10.14
N TYR A 157 -21.54 0.70 -8.91
CA TYR A 157 -21.14 -0.67 -8.55
C TYR A 157 -22.31 -1.63 -8.30
N GLY A 158 -23.54 -1.20 -8.49
CA GLY A 158 -24.73 -2.03 -8.34
C GLY A 158 -25.33 -1.99 -6.93
N LYS A 159 -26.26 -2.90 -6.66
CA LYS A 159 -26.98 -2.98 -5.38
C LYS A 159 -26.18 -3.78 -4.35
N PRO A 160 -26.30 -3.46 -3.03
CA PRO A 160 -25.71 -4.28 -1.98
C PRO A 160 -26.12 -5.75 -2.12
N GLY A 161 -25.19 -6.66 -1.95
CA GLY A 161 -25.41 -8.09 -2.05
C GLY A 161 -25.38 -8.67 -3.47
N GLN A 162 -25.24 -7.87 -4.51
CA GLN A 162 -24.97 -8.36 -5.86
C GLN A 162 -23.49 -8.70 -6.00
N ARG A 163 -23.13 -9.91 -5.66
CA ARG A 163 -21.79 -10.45 -5.89
C ARG A 163 -21.66 -10.91 -7.33
N ARG A 164 -20.63 -10.44 -8.02
CA ARG A 164 -20.25 -11.03 -9.31
C ARG A 164 -19.51 -12.35 -9.05
N GLY A 165 -20.25 -13.42 -8.90
CA GLY A 165 -19.82 -14.80 -9.17
C GLY A 165 -18.60 -15.41 -8.49
N ARG A 166 -17.89 -14.71 -7.61
CA ARG A 166 -16.75 -15.27 -6.85
C ARG A 166 -17.01 -15.19 -5.35
N ALA A 167 -16.80 -16.30 -4.69
CA ALA A 167 -16.71 -16.32 -3.23
C ALA A 167 -15.47 -15.50 -2.82
N VAL A 168 -15.71 -14.36 -2.18
CA VAL A 168 -14.68 -13.40 -1.75
C VAL A 168 -14.29 -13.65 -0.30
N GLU A 169 -14.79 -14.74 0.28
CA GLU A 169 -14.61 -15.04 1.70
C GLU A 169 -13.18 -15.49 2.00
N GLY A 170 -12.54 -14.77 2.87
CA GLY A 170 -11.36 -15.19 3.60
C GLY A 170 -10.00 -14.90 2.97
N LYS A 171 -9.88 -14.65 1.66
CA LYS A 171 -8.56 -14.56 1.02
C LYS A 171 -7.89 -13.19 1.03
N ALA A 172 -8.65 -12.09 1.01
CA ALA A 172 -8.07 -10.76 0.95
C ALA A 172 -7.81 -10.11 2.32
N THR A 173 -8.33 -10.68 3.39
CA THR A 173 -8.22 -10.10 4.74
C THR A 173 -7.46 -10.97 5.72
N GLY A 174 -6.73 -12.00 5.22
CA GLY A 174 -5.96 -12.90 6.07
C GLY A 174 -6.81 -13.60 7.10
N GLY A 175 -8.01 -13.97 6.71
CA GLY A 175 -8.86 -14.61 7.65
C GLY A 175 -8.82 -16.09 7.52
N ASP A 176 -8.24 -16.83 8.28
CA ASP A 176 -8.72 -17.86 9.21
C ASP A 176 -7.71 -17.97 10.31
#